data_59e988ac6058f2cdccfa6eaaad107518
#
_entry.id   59e988ac6058f2cdccfa6eaaad107518
#
_cell.length_a   1.000
_cell.length_b   1.000
_cell.length_c   1.000
_cell.angle_alpha   90.00
_cell.angle_beta   90.00
_cell.angle_gamma   90.00
#
_symmetry.space_group_name_H-M   'P 1'
#
loop_
_entity.id
_entity.type
_entity.pdbx_description
1 polymer ?
#
loop_
_entity_poly.entity_id
_entity_poly.type
_entity_poly.pdbx_seq_one_letter_code
_entity_poly.pdbx_strand_id
1 'polypeptide(L)'
;MTITTQIKEYQLRREKVISALGKIGYQHEGNLGITGREAFKYDGKEHLRKHHLYVCPEDSPELKRHIAFRDYLQTHPDAVREYSRIKEEGALLFPDDIDRYIEHKSPFIEKIYAEIGI
;
A
#
# COMPACT_ATOMS: atom_id res chain seq x y z
N MET A 1 7.55 1.52 -3.16
CA MET A 1 6.44 2.11 -3.96
C MET A 1 5.22 1.20 -3.88
N THR A 2 4.06 1.77 -3.76
CA THR A 2 2.78 1.05 -3.74
C THR A 2 1.94 1.46 -4.94
N ILE A 3 1.41 0.47 -5.65
CA ILE A 3 0.53 0.68 -6.79
C ILE A 3 -0.85 0.14 -6.43
N THR A 4 -1.88 0.97 -6.56
CA THR A 4 -3.26 0.58 -6.27
C THR A 4 -4.13 0.85 -7.48
N THR A 5 -4.89 -0.15 -7.91
CA THR A 5 -5.77 -0.06 -9.07
C THR A 5 -7.23 -0.18 -8.62
N GLN A 6 -8.06 0.75 -9.08
CA GLN A 6 -9.50 0.76 -8.83
C GLN A 6 -10.22 0.01 -9.94
N ILE A 7 -11.19 -0.80 -9.59
CA ILE A 7 -11.96 -1.58 -10.57
C ILE A 7 -13.44 -1.43 -10.32
N LYS A 8 -14.16 -0.97 -11.34
CA LYS A 8 -15.62 -0.98 -11.36
C LYS A 8 -16.11 -2.41 -11.54
N GLU A 9 -17.25 -2.72 -10.94
CA GLU A 9 -17.83 -4.06 -11.00
C GLU A 9 -16.83 -5.13 -10.55
N TYR A 10 -16.14 -4.85 -9.45
CA TYR A 10 -15.03 -5.64 -8.94
C TYR A 10 -15.34 -7.13 -8.82
N GLN A 11 -16.52 -7.47 -8.26
CA GLN A 11 -16.91 -8.88 -8.06
C GLN A 11 -17.01 -9.66 -9.38
N LEU A 12 -17.42 -8.98 -10.46
CA LEU A 12 -17.56 -9.60 -11.77
C LEU A 12 -16.22 -9.74 -12.50
N ARG A 13 -15.25 -8.88 -12.17
CA ARG A 13 -13.97 -8.80 -12.89
C ARG A 13 -12.79 -9.39 -12.15
N ARG A 14 -12.97 -9.73 -10.89
CA ARG A 14 -11.89 -10.17 -10.01
C ARG A 14 -11.05 -11.31 -10.62
N GLU A 15 -11.71 -12.38 -11.08
CA GLU A 15 -11.01 -13.53 -11.64
C GLU A 15 -10.25 -13.19 -12.93
N LYS A 16 -10.81 -12.33 -13.76
CA LYS A 16 -10.15 -11.87 -14.99
C LYS A 16 -8.89 -11.07 -14.70
N VAL A 17 -8.94 -10.22 -13.68
CA VAL A 17 -7.80 -9.40 -13.26
C VAL A 17 -6.68 -10.29 -12.70
N ILE A 18 -7.01 -11.24 -11.84
CA ILE A 18 -6.04 -12.18 -11.28
C ILE A 18 -5.35 -12.96 -12.40
N SER A 19 -6.12 -13.48 -13.35
CA SER A 19 -5.60 -14.22 -14.49
C SER A 19 -4.70 -13.37 -15.39
N ALA A 20 -5.14 -12.16 -15.70
CA ALA A 20 -4.38 -11.24 -16.56
C ALA A 20 -3.04 -10.82 -15.92
N LEU A 21 -3.05 -10.51 -14.63
CA LEU A 21 -1.83 -10.17 -13.91
C LEU A 21 -0.87 -11.36 -13.79
N GLY A 22 -1.42 -12.58 -13.64
CA GLY A 22 -0.62 -13.79 -13.61
C GLY A 22 0.17 -14.00 -14.91
N LYS A 23 -0.42 -13.62 -16.05
CA LYS A 23 0.23 -13.76 -17.37
C LYS A 23 1.45 -12.86 -17.55
N ILE A 24 1.53 -11.76 -16.79
CA ILE A 24 2.66 -10.83 -16.84
C ILE A 24 3.61 -10.96 -15.65
N GLY A 25 3.43 -12.00 -14.83
CA GLY A 25 4.38 -12.37 -13.79
C GLY A 25 3.99 -12.03 -12.36
N TYR A 26 2.79 -11.49 -12.14
CA TYR A 26 2.32 -11.25 -10.78
C TYR A 26 1.67 -12.49 -10.19
N GLN A 27 1.97 -12.77 -8.94
CA GLN A 27 1.39 -13.89 -8.19
C GLN A 27 0.40 -13.37 -7.17
N HIS A 28 -0.82 -13.89 -7.20
CA HIS A 28 -1.88 -13.52 -6.28
C HIS A 28 -1.60 -14.06 -4.87
N GLU A 29 -1.68 -13.18 -3.87
CA GLU A 29 -1.40 -13.50 -2.48
C GLU A 29 -2.65 -13.43 -1.58
N GLY A 30 -3.85 -13.30 -2.15
CA GLY A 30 -5.06 -13.06 -1.36
C GLY A 30 -5.12 -11.62 -0.85
N ASN A 31 -5.89 -11.40 0.22
CA ASN A 31 -6.10 -10.05 0.74
C ASN A 31 -5.08 -9.61 1.79
N LEU A 32 -4.24 -10.51 2.27
CA LEU A 32 -3.25 -10.28 3.34
C LEU A 32 -3.86 -9.62 4.58
N GLY A 33 -5.09 -10.03 4.94
CA GLY A 33 -5.80 -9.55 6.12
C GLY A 33 -6.58 -8.25 5.96
N ILE A 34 -6.59 -7.66 4.78
CA ILE A 34 -7.35 -6.43 4.50
C ILE A 34 -8.53 -6.76 3.59
N THR A 35 -9.74 -6.69 4.15
CA THR A 35 -10.97 -6.94 3.40
C THR A 35 -11.12 -5.97 2.23
N GLY A 36 -11.55 -6.48 1.07
CA GLY A 36 -11.77 -5.68 -0.13
C GLY A 36 -10.51 -5.37 -0.93
N ARG A 37 -9.40 -6.05 -0.63
CA ARG A 37 -8.15 -5.87 -1.34
C ARG A 37 -7.62 -7.22 -1.83
N GLU A 38 -7.00 -7.22 -3.01
CA GLU A 38 -6.20 -8.35 -3.50
C GLU A 38 -4.76 -7.89 -3.64
N ALA A 39 -3.84 -8.63 -3.05
CA ALA A 39 -2.41 -8.33 -3.10
C ALA A 39 -1.68 -9.23 -4.09
N PHE A 40 -0.64 -8.71 -4.69
CA PHE A 40 0.18 -9.44 -5.67
C PHE A 40 1.65 -9.21 -5.39
N LYS A 41 2.46 -10.24 -5.61
CA LYS A 41 3.91 -10.12 -5.57
C LYS A 41 4.47 -10.35 -6.97
N TYR A 42 5.70 -9.88 -7.18
CA TYR A 42 6.33 -9.92 -8.49
C TYR A 42 7.74 -10.44 -8.35
N ASP A 43 7.90 -11.74 -8.61
CA ASP A 43 9.18 -12.43 -8.49
C ASP A 43 9.99 -12.38 -9.78
N GLY A 44 11.32 -12.38 -9.67
CA GLY A 44 12.22 -12.50 -10.80
C GLY A 44 12.25 -11.31 -11.74
N LYS A 45 11.81 -10.14 -11.29
CA LYS A 45 11.74 -8.92 -12.10
C LYS A 45 12.66 -7.83 -11.55
N GLU A 46 13.94 -8.13 -11.49
CA GLU A 46 14.96 -7.23 -10.96
C GLU A 46 15.08 -5.92 -11.73
N HIS A 47 14.65 -5.90 -12.99
CA HIS A 47 14.65 -4.71 -13.83
C HIS A 47 13.56 -3.69 -13.45
N LEU A 48 12.60 -4.08 -12.62
CA LEU A 48 11.56 -3.19 -12.14
C LEU A 48 11.89 -2.69 -10.73
N ARG A 49 11.43 -1.48 -10.41
CA ARG A 49 11.49 -0.98 -9.04
C ARG A 49 10.72 -1.91 -8.11
N LYS A 50 11.28 -2.14 -6.93
CA LYS A 50 10.58 -2.86 -5.87
C LYS A 50 9.27 -2.13 -5.57
N HIS A 51 8.15 -2.84 -5.62
CA HIS A 51 6.82 -2.25 -5.42
C HIS A 51 5.84 -3.27 -4.87
N HIS A 52 4.76 -2.74 -4.31
CA HIS A 52 3.61 -3.53 -3.89
C HIS A 52 2.44 -3.22 -4.82
N LEU A 53 1.77 -4.25 -5.32
CA LEU A 53 0.60 -4.09 -6.17
C LEU A 53 -0.64 -4.57 -5.42
N TYR A 54 -1.62 -3.69 -5.31
CA TYR A 54 -2.92 -4.01 -4.71
C TYR A 54 -4.03 -3.70 -5.70
N VAL A 55 -5.05 -4.56 -5.74
CA VAL A 55 -6.25 -4.36 -6.54
C VAL A 55 -7.43 -4.32 -5.58
N CYS A 56 -8.32 -3.35 -5.73
CA CYS A 56 -9.45 -3.15 -4.85
C CYS A 56 -10.66 -2.59 -5.59
N PRO A 57 -11.87 -2.71 -5.01
CA PRO A 57 -13.04 -2.04 -5.56
C PRO A 57 -12.86 -0.52 -5.57
N GLU A 58 -13.56 0.14 -6.49
CA GLU A 58 -13.54 1.60 -6.61
C GLU A 58 -13.95 2.32 -5.31
N ASP A 59 -14.84 1.72 -4.53
CA ASP A 59 -15.38 2.28 -3.28
C ASP A 59 -14.66 1.78 -2.02
N SER A 60 -13.50 1.15 -2.15
CA SER A 60 -12.74 0.61 -1.02
C SER A 60 -12.39 1.69 0.02
N PRO A 61 -12.73 1.50 1.31
CA PRO A 61 -12.31 2.42 2.37
C PRO A 61 -10.79 2.53 2.50
N GLU A 62 -10.06 1.44 2.31
CA GLU A 62 -8.60 1.44 2.34
C GLU A 62 -8.01 2.29 1.22
N LEU A 63 -8.59 2.22 0.02
CA LEU A 63 -8.17 3.07 -1.10
C LEU A 63 -8.35 4.55 -0.75
N LYS A 64 -9.49 4.92 -0.16
CA LYS A 64 -9.77 6.30 0.23
C LYS A 64 -8.75 6.81 1.24
N ARG A 65 -8.38 6.00 2.22
CA ARG A 65 -7.34 6.34 3.20
C ARG A 65 -5.98 6.55 2.55
N HIS A 66 -5.58 5.65 1.66
CA HIS A 66 -4.30 5.76 0.95
C HIS A 66 -4.22 7.02 0.11
N ILE A 67 -5.29 7.35 -0.61
CA ILE A 67 -5.34 8.56 -1.43
C ILE A 67 -5.31 9.81 -0.56
N ALA A 68 -6.08 9.84 0.52
CA ALA A 68 -6.11 10.98 1.43
C ALA A 68 -4.76 11.21 2.10
N PHE A 69 -4.08 10.16 2.53
CA PHE A 69 -2.75 10.22 3.10
C PHE A 69 -1.73 10.77 2.09
N ARG A 70 -1.75 10.24 0.87
CA ARG A 70 -0.89 10.73 -0.22
C ARG A 70 -1.11 12.21 -0.48
N ASP A 71 -2.36 12.63 -0.63
CA ASP A 71 -2.70 14.02 -0.94
C ASP A 71 -2.28 14.97 0.19
N TYR A 72 -2.44 14.54 1.44
CA TYR A 72 -1.96 15.30 2.60
C TYR A 72 -0.45 15.54 2.52
N LEU A 73 0.32 14.48 2.25
CA LEU A 73 1.78 14.59 2.14
C LEU A 73 2.21 15.51 1.00
N GLN A 74 1.48 15.53 -0.11
CA GLN A 74 1.80 16.39 -1.25
C GLN A 74 1.71 17.87 -0.92
N THR A 75 0.92 18.24 0.07
CA THR A 75 0.71 19.64 0.48
C THR A 75 1.35 19.99 1.82
N HIS A 76 2.02 19.04 2.46
CA HIS A 76 2.63 19.23 3.79
C HIS A 76 4.09 18.76 3.80
N PRO A 77 5.04 19.59 3.29
CA PRO A 77 6.46 19.18 3.21
C PRO A 77 7.07 18.81 4.56
N ASP A 78 6.64 19.45 5.66
CA ASP A 78 7.13 19.11 6.99
C ASP A 78 6.74 17.69 7.41
N ALA A 79 5.51 17.27 7.05
CA ALA A 79 5.05 15.92 7.29
C ALA A 79 5.84 14.89 6.47
N VAL A 80 6.21 15.22 5.24
CA VAL A 80 7.05 14.36 4.40
C VAL A 80 8.41 14.15 5.04
N ARG A 81 9.04 15.21 5.53
CA ARG A 81 10.34 15.13 6.20
C ARG A 81 10.27 14.26 7.46
N GLU A 82 9.25 14.47 8.27
CA GLU A 82 9.03 13.67 9.49
C GLU A 82 8.80 12.19 9.17
N TYR A 83 7.97 11.90 8.18
CA TYR A 83 7.69 10.53 7.76
C TYR A 83 8.94 9.84 7.23
N SER A 84 9.73 10.54 6.41
CA SER A 84 10.99 10.01 5.89
C SER A 84 11.96 9.68 7.02
N ARG A 85 12.09 10.58 8.01
CA ARG A 85 12.93 10.35 9.19
C ARG A 85 12.49 9.12 9.97
N ILE A 86 11.19 8.97 10.21
CA ILE A 86 10.63 7.82 10.94
C ILE A 86 10.91 6.51 10.20
N LYS A 87 10.75 6.51 8.87
CA LYS A 87 11.02 5.31 8.07
C LYS A 87 12.50 4.95 8.07
N GLU A 88 13.39 5.92 7.94
CA GLU A 88 14.84 5.68 8.01
C GLU A 88 15.25 5.15 9.37
N GLU A 89 14.74 5.73 10.44
CA GLU A 89 14.98 5.27 11.81
C GLU A 89 14.49 3.84 12.01
N GLY A 90 13.28 3.54 11.56
CA GLY A 90 12.71 2.18 11.65
C GLY A 90 13.52 1.16 10.87
N ALA A 91 14.02 1.53 9.69
CA ALA A 91 14.85 0.64 8.89
C ALA A 91 16.20 0.33 9.57
N LEU A 92 16.76 1.30 10.29
CA LEU A 92 18.01 1.10 11.05
C LEU A 92 17.78 0.25 12.31
N LEU A 93 16.67 0.48 13.01
CA LEU A 93 16.34 -0.22 14.27
C LEU A 93 15.84 -1.65 14.02
N PHE A 94 15.09 -1.87 12.95
CA PHE A 94 14.42 -3.14 12.67
C PHE A 94 14.66 -3.61 11.23
N PRO A 95 15.95 -3.83 10.83
CA PRO A 95 16.25 -4.16 9.44
C PRO A 95 15.67 -5.51 8.98
N ASP A 96 15.47 -6.44 9.90
CA ASP A 96 14.99 -7.80 9.60
C ASP A 96 13.65 -8.13 10.29
N ASP A 97 12.97 -7.13 10.86
CA ASP A 97 11.70 -7.31 11.57
C ASP A 97 10.65 -6.37 11.01
N ILE A 98 9.92 -6.86 10.00
CA ILE A 98 8.89 -6.06 9.31
C ILE A 98 7.76 -5.65 10.24
N ASP A 99 7.38 -6.48 11.20
CA ASP A 99 6.29 -6.18 12.12
C ASP A 99 6.65 -5.01 13.02
N ARG A 100 7.85 -4.99 13.58
CA ARG A 100 8.33 -3.87 14.39
C ARG A 100 8.55 -2.60 13.57
N TYR A 101 8.99 -2.75 12.33
CA TYR A 101 9.10 -1.60 11.41
C TYR A 101 7.73 -0.95 11.18
N ILE A 102 6.70 -1.76 10.93
CA ILE A 102 5.33 -1.28 10.75
C ILE A 102 4.82 -0.60 12.02
N GLU A 103 5.03 -1.22 13.18
CA GLU A 103 4.66 -0.63 14.47
C GLU A 103 5.33 0.72 14.71
N HIS A 104 6.60 0.85 14.30
CA HIS A 104 7.37 2.08 14.48
C HIS A 104 6.79 3.25 13.69
N LYS A 105 6.33 3.02 12.46
CA LYS A 105 5.78 4.07 11.60
C LYS A 105 4.27 4.31 11.79
N SER A 106 3.54 3.35 12.37
CA SER A 106 2.08 3.42 12.49
C SER A 106 1.55 4.60 13.29
N PRO A 107 2.16 5.03 14.43
CA PRO A 107 1.67 6.19 15.16
C PRO A 107 1.62 7.47 14.34
N PHE A 108 2.59 7.68 13.47
CA PHE A 108 2.60 8.84 12.58
C PHE A 108 1.44 8.78 11.58
N ILE A 109 1.22 7.63 10.97
CA ILE A 109 0.14 7.41 10.00
C ILE A 109 -1.23 7.65 10.66
N GLU A 110 -1.43 7.10 11.87
CA GLU A 110 -2.65 7.30 12.64
C GLU A 110 -2.90 8.77 12.99
N LYS A 111 -1.84 9.49 13.34
CA LYS A 111 -1.91 10.93 13.61
C LYS A 111 -2.40 11.70 12.39
N ILE A 112 -1.87 11.39 11.20
CA ILE A 112 -2.29 12.03 9.96
C ILE A 112 -3.75 11.72 9.64
N TYR A 113 -4.17 10.46 9.78
CA TYR A 113 -5.57 10.09 9.59
C TYR A 113 -6.50 10.89 10.52
N ALA A 114 -6.12 11.05 11.78
CA ALA A 114 -6.90 11.84 12.73
C ALA A 114 -7.00 13.32 12.30
N GLU A 115 -5.93 13.90 11.79
CA GLU A 115 -5.90 15.28 11.31
C GLU A 115 -6.80 15.50 10.08
N ILE A 116 -6.88 14.53 9.19
CA ILE A 116 -7.75 14.62 8.01
C ILE A 116 -9.17 14.13 8.27
N GLY A 117 -9.46 13.57 9.43
CA GLY A 117 -10.82 13.20 9.83
C GLY A 117 -11.31 11.85 9.27
N ILE A 118 -10.41 10.93 9.05
CA ILE A 118 -10.77 9.59 8.54
C ILE A 118 -10.30 8.45 9.44
#